data_23cd5abfa1a1ecd89797b0d55c7a90e4
#
_entry.id   23cd5abfa1a1ecd89797b0d55c7a90e4
#
_cell.length_a   1.000
_cell.length_b   1.000
_cell.length_c   1.000
_cell.angle_alpha   90.00
_cell.angle_beta   90.00
_cell.angle_gamma   90.00
#
_symmetry.space_group_name_H-M   'P 1'
#
loop_
_entity.id
_entity.type
_entity.pdbx_description
1 polymer ?
#
loop_
_entity_poly.entity_id
_entity_poly.type
_entity_poly.pdbx_seq_one_letter_code
_entity_poly.pdbx_strand_id
1 'polypeptide(L)'
;MNSEFELIDLFKNIGSEYYKDNGIIISPGDDCAAFKSNKPIVTSIDASVEGVHFPKNAKPSDIAYRSIAVALSDIAAMACRPLAFSLSVTVPHNEHDWFEGFLEGTKKISDEYRISLIGGDLTSGPLNINVV
;
A
#
# COMPACT_ATOMS: atom_id res chain seq x y z
N MET A 1 13.53 1.75 18.69
CA MET A 1 13.52 1.28 17.27
C MET A 1 12.54 0.13 17.21
N ASN A 2 11.47 0.29 16.46
CA ASN A 2 10.47 -0.78 16.34
C ASN A 2 11.05 -1.93 15.52
N SER A 3 10.71 -3.16 15.90
CA SER A 3 11.04 -4.31 15.06
C SER A 3 10.22 -4.24 13.75
N GLU A 4 10.73 -4.85 12.69
CA GLU A 4 10.02 -4.98 11.41
C GLU A 4 8.61 -5.56 11.61
N PHE A 5 8.46 -6.55 12.49
CA PHE A 5 7.18 -7.18 12.82
C PHE A 5 6.19 -6.23 13.48
N GLU A 6 6.66 -5.34 14.38
CA GLU A 6 5.80 -4.32 15.00
C GLU A 6 5.27 -3.33 13.95
N LEU A 7 6.09 -2.94 13.00
CA LEU A 7 5.69 -2.04 11.91
C LEU A 7 4.71 -2.74 10.96
N ILE A 8 4.95 -3.99 10.60
CA ILE A 8 4.03 -4.78 9.77
C ILE A 8 2.67 -4.92 10.43
N ASP A 9 2.63 -5.11 11.75
CA ASP A 9 1.38 -5.21 12.51
C ASP A 9 0.50 -3.96 12.43
N LEU A 10 1.09 -2.78 12.22
CA LEU A 10 0.33 -1.54 12.02
C LEU A 10 -0.48 -1.57 10.72
N PHE A 11 0.01 -2.25 9.71
CA PHE A 11 -0.56 -2.22 8.35
C PHE A 11 -1.50 -3.39 8.03
N LYS A 12 -1.40 -4.50 8.75
CA LYS A 12 -2.07 -5.78 8.40
C LYS A 12 -3.60 -5.72 8.27
N ASN A 13 -4.24 -4.71 8.86
CA ASN A 13 -5.71 -4.59 8.86
C ASN A 13 -6.24 -3.46 7.95
N ILE A 14 -5.39 -2.82 7.16
CA ILE A 14 -5.83 -1.75 6.26
C ILE A 14 -6.78 -2.32 5.20
N GLY A 15 -7.99 -1.79 5.14
CA GLY A 15 -9.02 -2.22 4.20
C GLY A 15 -9.61 -3.60 4.51
N SER A 16 -9.44 -4.13 5.73
CA SER A 16 -9.98 -5.44 6.12
C SER A 16 -11.51 -5.49 6.07
N GLU A 17 -12.19 -4.37 6.29
CA GLU A 17 -13.62 -4.23 6.15
C GLU A 17 -14.13 -4.47 4.72
N TYR A 18 -13.26 -4.35 3.72
CA TYR A 18 -13.59 -4.54 2.30
C TYR A 18 -13.20 -5.92 1.76
N TYR A 19 -12.61 -6.79 2.58
CA TYR A 19 -12.13 -8.12 2.15
C TYR A 19 -13.19 -8.94 1.44
N LYS A 20 -14.39 -9.00 2.00
CA LYS A 20 -15.49 -9.76 1.42
C LYS A 20 -15.88 -9.23 0.04
N ASP A 21 -16.05 -7.92 -0.10
CA ASP A 21 -16.44 -7.27 -1.36
C ASP A 21 -15.34 -7.38 -2.42
N ASN A 22 -14.09 -7.42 -2.00
CA ASN A 22 -12.91 -7.53 -2.85
C ASN A 22 -12.48 -8.97 -3.14
N GLY A 23 -13.17 -9.95 -2.57
CA GLY A 23 -12.89 -11.37 -2.80
C GLY A 23 -11.60 -11.87 -2.12
N ILE A 24 -11.12 -11.19 -1.09
CA ILE A 24 -9.90 -11.57 -0.36
C ILE A 24 -10.18 -12.81 0.48
N ILE A 25 -9.37 -13.87 0.29
CA ILE A 25 -9.47 -15.15 0.98
C ILE A 25 -8.36 -15.30 2.02
N ILE A 26 -7.14 -14.93 1.66
CA ILE A 26 -5.97 -14.91 2.55
C ILE A 26 -5.45 -13.48 2.59
N SER A 27 -5.40 -12.92 3.78
CA SER A 27 -4.97 -11.55 4.08
C SER A 27 -3.53 -11.48 4.58
N PRO A 28 -2.97 -10.30 4.83
CA PRO A 28 -1.63 -10.15 5.41
C PRO A 28 -1.45 -10.95 6.70
N GLY A 29 -0.28 -11.57 6.84
CA GLY A 29 0.08 -12.45 7.96
C GLY A 29 0.41 -13.87 7.53
N ASP A 30 0.27 -14.18 6.25
CA ASP A 30 0.70 -15.41 5.60
C ASP A 30 1.76 -15.06 4.53
N ASP A 31 2.42 -16.06 3.94
CA ASP A 31 3.46 -15.86 2.93
C ASP A 31 2.94 -15.19 1.65
N CYS A 32 1.69 -15.44 1.31
CA CYS A 32 1.02 -14.85 0.15
C CYS A 32 -0.41 -14.45 0.49
N ALA A 33 -0.92 -13.50 -0.28
CA ALA A 33 -2.35 -13.20 -0.31
C ALA A 33 -3.05 -14.10 -1.33
N ALA A 34 -4.32 -14.39 -1.09
CA ALA A 34 -5.19 -15.04 -2.06
C ALA A 34 -6.51 -14.30 -2.19
N PHE A 35 -6.97 -14.15 -3.42
CA PHE A 35 -8.27 -13.57 -3.71
C PHE A 35 -8.95 -14.32 -4.86
N LYS A 36 -10.28 -14.25 -4.92
CA LYS A 36 -11.11 -14.93 -5.92
C LYS A 36 -11.81 -13.90 -6.80
N SER A 37 -11.78 -14.12 -8.09
CA SER A 37 -12.53 -13.35 -9.08
C SER A 37 -13.13 -14.26 -10.14
N ASN A 38 -14.33 -13.91 -10.60
CA ASN A 38 -15.01 -14.60 -11.70
C ASN A 38 -14.73 -13.93 -13.06
N LYS A 39 -13.97 -12.84 -13.06
CA LYS A 39 -13.64 -12.03 -14.24
C LYS A 39 -12.13 -11.87 -14.36
N PRO A 40 -11.62 -11.51 -15.55
CA PRO A 40 -10.22 -11.14 -15.70
C PRO A 40 -9.80 -10.07 -14.69
N ILE A 41 -8.57 -10.19 -14.19
CA ILE A 41 -7.94 -9.22 -13.30
C ILE A 41 -6.89 -8.44 -14.06
N VAL A 42 -6.90 -7.12 -13.91
CA VAL A 42 -5.83 -6.26 -14.37
C VAL A 42 -4.91 -5.92 -13.19
N THR A 43 -3.64 -5.81 -13.46
CA THR A 43 -2.63 -5.44 -12.47
C THR A 43 -1.67 -4.41 -13.05
N SER A 44 -1.17 -3.52 -12.21
CA SER A 44 -0.15 -2.52 -12.54
C SER A 44 0.84 -2.42 -11.40
N ILE A 45 2.03 -1.91 -11.66
CA ILE A 45 3.05 -1.59 -10.67
C ILE A 45 3.58 -0.17 -10.91
N ASP A 46 3.68 0.60 -9.85
CA ASP A 46 4.24 1.94 -9.85
C ASP A 46 5.29 2.13 -8.78
N ALA A 47 6.37 2.82 -9.13
CA ALA A 47 7.42 3.21 -8.20
C ALA A 47 7.36 4.72 -7.93
N SER A 48 7.44 5.10 -6.67
CA SER A 48 7.57 6.48 -6.20
C SER A 48 8.88 6.64 -5.44
N VAL A 49 9.79 7.44 -5.97
CA VAL A 49 11.16 7.61 -5.48
C VAL A 49 11.35 9.02 -4.95
N GLU A 50 11.91 9.15 -3.75
CA GLU A 50 12.26 10.44 -3.15
C GLU A 50 13.21 11.23 -4.06
N GLY A 51 12.93 12.51 -4.20
CA GLY A 51 13.70 13.42 -5.07
C GLY A 51 13.39 13.31 -6.56
N VAL A 52 12.60 12.32 -6.96
CA VAL A 52 12.13 12.15 -8.36
C VAL A 52 10.61 12.38 -8.44
N HIS A 53 9.83 11.67 -7.65
CA HIS A 53 8.37 11.71 -7.67
C HIS A 53 7.76 12.55 -6.55
N PHE A 54 8.49 12.74 -5.47
CA PHE A 54 8.11 13.60 -4.34
C PHE A 54 9.36 14.22 -3.70
N PRO A 55 9.24 15.42 -3.09
CA PRO A 55 10.38 16.10 -2.49
C PRO A 55 10.86 15.42 -1.19
N LYS A 56 12.13 15.65 -0.83
CA LYS A 56 12.74 15.07 0.37
C LYS A 56 12.02 15.37 1.69
N ASN A 57 11.28 16.48 1.75
CA ASN A 57 10.57 16.90 2.95
C ASN A 57 9.06 16.66 2.87
N ALA A 58 8.62 15.79 1.97
CA ALA A 58 7.20 15.45 1.86
C ALA A 58 6.72 14.74 3.13
N LYS A 59 5.48 15.02 3.53
CA LYS A 59 4.86 14.36 4.67
C LYS A 59 4.63 12.88 4.35
N PRO A 60 4.88 11.96 5.29
CA PRO A 60 4.64 10.54 5.08
C PRO A 60 3.23 10.20 4.62
N SER A 61 2.21 10.88 5.16
CA SER A 61 0.81 10.71 4.74
C SER A 61 0.59 11.10 3.27
N ASP A 62 1.23 12.16 2.80
CA ASP A 62 1.13 12.61 1.41
C ASP A 62 1.88 11.66 0.46
N ILE A 63 3.04 11.14 0.90
CA ILE A 63 3.82 10.14 0.16
C ILE A 63 2.97 8.88 -0.05
N ALA A 64 2.37 8.35 1.02
CA ALA A 64 1.52 7.16 0.95
C ALA A 64 0.32 7.38 0.03
N TYR A 65 -0.44 8.44 0.27
CA TYR A 65 -1.64 8.74 -0.51
C TYR A 65 -1.31 8.91 -2.00
N ARG A 66 -0.30 9.72 -2.33
CA ARG A 66 0.11 9.98 -3.70
C ARG A 66 0.60 8.70 -4.41
N SER A 67 1.42 7.90 -3.75
CA SER A 67 1.98 6.68 -4.35
C SER A 67 0.88 5.69 -4.75
N ILE A 68 -0.11 5.52 -3.89
CA ILE A 68 -1.25 4.64 -4.16
C ILE A 68 -2.21 5.27 -5.19
N ALA A 69 -2.45 6.58 -5.12
CA ALA A 69 -3.32 7.28 -6.08
C ALA A 69 -2.80 7.19 -7.51
N VAL A 70 -1.48 7.30 -7.71
CA VAL A 70 -0.86 7.15 -9.04
C VAL A 70 -1.07 5.74 -9.59
N ALA A 71 -0.86 4.71 -8.77
CA ALA A 71 -1.14 3.33 -9.18
C ALA A 71 -2.63 3.10 -9.50
N LEU A 72 -3.53 3.66 -8.72
CA LEU A 72 -4.97 3.61 -8.98
C LEU A 72 -5.36 4.28 -10.30
N SER A 73 -4.62 5.29 -10.74
CA SER A 73 -4.91 5.98 -12.01
C SER A 73 -4.77 5.05 -13.22
N ASP A 74 -3.87 4.07 -13.19
CA ASP A 74 -3.73 3.08 -14.24
C ASP A 74 -4.91 2.12 -14.27
N ILE A 75 -5.43 1.72 -13.12
CA ILE A 75 -6.63 0.89 -13.01
C ILE A 75 -7.86 1.65 -13.54
N ALA A 76 -7.96 2.93 -13.20
CA ALA A 76 -9.01 3.82 -13.70
C ALA A 76 -8.95 3.99 -15.22
N ALA A 77 -7.75 4.09 -15.79
CA ALA A 77 -7.55 4.19 -17.25
C ALA A 77 -8.05 2.94 -18.00
N MET A 78 -8.08 1.79 -17.35
CA MET A 78 -8.64 0.53 -17.85
C MET A 78 -10.16 0.38 -17.58
N ALA A 79 -10.79 1.40 -17.01
CA ALA A 79 -12.20 1.39 -16.58
C ALA A 79 -12.53 0.22 -15.63
N CYS A 80 -11.58 -0.16 -14.79
CA CYS A 80 -11.71 -1.27 -13.84
C CYS A 80 -11.96 -0.74 -12.42
N ARG A 81 -12.70 -1.52 -11.63
CA ARG A 81 -12.85 -1.28 -10.19
C ARG A 81 -11.61 -1.77 -9.46
N PRO A 82 -10.95 -0.93 -8.66
CA PRO A 82 -9.83 -1.37 -7.85
C PRO A 82 -10.31 -2.34 -6.76
N LEU A 83 -9.49 -3.34 -6.43
CA LEU A 83 -9.81 -4.37 -5.43
C LEU A 83 -8.83 -4.31 -4.26
N ALA A 84 -7.56 -4.39 -4.56
CA ALA A 84 -6.53 -4.61 -3.57
C ALA A 84 -5.18 -4.07 -4.05
N PHE A 85 -4.26 -3.89 -3.12
CA PHE A 85 -2.90 -3.45 -3.40
C PHE A 85 -1.89 -4.09 -2.47
N SER A 86 -0.65 -4.14 -2.90
CA SER A 86 0.51 -4.50 -2.09
C SER A 86 1.51 -3.35 -2.09
N LEU A 87 2.25 -3.22 -0.99
CA LEU A 87 3.25 -2.16 -0.80
C LEU A 87 4.63 -2.74 -0.55
N SER A 88 5.62 -2.36 -1.35
CA SER A 88 7.02 -2.51 -0.97
C SER A 88 7.55 -1.14 -0.57
N VAL A 89 7.97 -1.03 0.68
CA VAL A 89 8.42 0.23 1.28
C VAL A 89 9.88 0.12 1.67
N THR A 90 10.72 0.93 1.05
CA THR A 90 12.13 1.06 1.43
C THR A 90 12.33 2.39 2.14
N VAL A 91 12.87 2.36 3.35
CA VAL A 91 13.08 3.54 4.19
C VAL A 91 14.53 3.63 4.67
N PRO A 92 15.09 4.85 4.78
CA PRO A 92 16.45 5.01 5.31
C PRO A 92 16.56 4.74 6.81
N HIS A 93 15.48 4.96 7.55
CA HIS A 93 15.40 4.83 9.01
C HIS A 93 14.03 4.31 9.45
N ASN A 94 14.03 3.49 10.51
CA ASN A 94 12.81 2.95 11.11
C ASN A 94 12.29 3.92 12.19
N GLU A 95 11.71 5.05 11.78
CA GLU A 95 11.11 6.03 12.67
C GLU A 95 9.61 5.77 12.83
N HIS A 96 9.16 5.54 14.06
CA HIS A 96 7.77 5.24 14.36
C HIS A 96 6.81 6.32 13.83
N ASP A 97 7.12 7.58 14.08
CA ASP A 97 6.28 8.71 13.66
C ASP A 97 6.14 8.80 12.13
N TRP A 98 7.20 8.44 11.41
CA TRP A 98 7.13 8.36 9.95
C TRP A 98 6.12 7.31 9.50
N PHE A 99 6.16 6.13 10.12
CA PHE A 99 5.24 5.04 9.79
C PHE A 99 3.80 5.32 10.21
N GLU A 100 3.57 5.99 11.33
CA GLU A 100 2.23 6.45 11.72
C GLU A 100 1.63 7.40 10.67
N GLY A 101 2.41 8.38 10.21
CA GLY A 101 1.98 9.27 9.15
C GLY A 101 1.73 8.54 7.83
N PHE A 102 2.60 7.60 7.46
CA PHE A 102 2.44 6.78 6.26
C PHE A 102 1.19 5.89 6.34
N LEU A 103 0.94 5.29 7.50
CA LEU A 103 -0.26 4.51 7.81
C LEU A 103 -1.53 5.36 7.65
N GLU A 104 -1.54 6.58 8.16
CA GLU A 104 -2.68 7.50 8.04
C GLU A 104 -3.03 7.75 6.56
N GLY A 105 -2.04 8.08 5.74
CA GLY A 105 -2.24 8.31 4.31
C GLY A 105 -2.71 7.05 3.57
N THR A 106 -2.15 5.90 3.92
CA THR A 106 -2.53 4.61 3.34
C THR A 106 -3.98 4.25 3.69
N LYS A 107 -4.36 4.43 4.96
CA LYS A 107 -5.73 4.18 5.43
C LYS A 107 -6.74 5.11 4.75
N LYS A 108 -6.40 6.39 4.64
CA LYS A 108 -7.26 7.39 3.99
C LYS A 108 -7.64 6.97 2.56
N ILE A 109 -6.66 6.62 1.75
CA ILE A 109 -6.93 6.23 0.36
C ILE A 109 -7.61 4.85 0.25
N SER A 110 -7.27 3.93 1.13
CA SER A 110 -7.95 2.63 1.24
C SER A 110 -9.45 2.81 1.49
N ASP A 111 -9.82 3.66 2.43
CA ASP A 111 -11.22 3.94 2.77
C ASP A 111 -11.94 4.69 1.64
N GLU A 112 -11.27 5.65 1.02
CA GLU A 112 -11.84 6.44 -0.08
C GLU A 112 -12.23 5.58 -1.28
N TYR A 113 -11.39 4.61 -1.65
CA TYR A 113 -11.61 3.74 -2.81
C TYR A 113 -12.07 2.32 -2.44
N ARG A 114 -12.24 2.03 -1.14
CA ARG A 114 -12.68 0.71 -0.61
C ARG A 114 -11.78 -0.43 -1.09
N ILE A 115 -10.47 -0.21 -1.03
CA ILE A 115 -9.43 -1.17 -1.44
C ILE A 115 -8.74 -1.78 -0.23
N SER A 116 -8.24 -2.99 -0.38
CA SER A 116 -7.62 -3.76 0.70
C SER A 116 -6.11 -3.89 0.50
N LEU A 117 -5.33 -3.62 1.54
CA LEU A 117 -3.91 -3.99 1.55
C LEU A 117 -3.81 -5.51 1.76
N ILE A 118 -3.17 -6.20 0.82
CA ILE A 118 -3.10 -7.67 0.82
C ILE A 118 -1.70 -8.23 1.01
N GLY A 119 -0.69 -7.39 1.07
CA GLY A 119 0.68 -7.82 1.29
C GLY A 119 1.67 -6.69 1.12
N GLY A 120 2.93 -7.03 1.30
CA GLY A 120 4.01 -6.07 1.11
C GLY A 120 5.33 -6.53 1.68
N ASP A 121 6.28 -5.64 1.61
CA ASP A 121 7.64 -5.83 2.08
C ASP A 121 8.17 -4.52 2.69
N LEU A 122 8.99 -4.64 3.71
CA LEU A 122 9.63 -3.51 4.37
C LEU A 122 11.13 -3.74 4.41
N THR A 123 11.90 -2.82 3.84
CA THR A 123 13.35 -2.93 3.81
C THR A 123 14.04 -1.60 4.08
N SER A 124 15.34 -1.66 4.38
CA SER A 124 16.16 -0.46 4.63
C SER A 124 16.92 -0.04 3.38
N GLY A 125 16.93 1.26 3.12
CA GLY A 125 17.61 1.82 1.95
C GLY A 125 17.07 3.21 1.58
N PRO A 126 17.44 3.74 0.42
CA PRO A 126 16.91 5.02 -0.07
C PRO A 126 15.39 4.97 -0.20
N LEU A 127 14.73 6.04 0.28
CA LEU A 127 13.27 6.09 0.37
C LEU A 127 12.60 5.91 -1.00
N ASN A 128 11.86 4.84 -1.12
CA ASN A 128 10.99 4.61 -2.27
C ASN A 128 9.80 3.71 -1.87
N ILE A 129 8.72 3.86 -2.60
CA ILE A 129 7.46 3.13 -2.41
C ILE A 129 7.10 2.48 -3.74
N ASN A 130 6.88 1.18 -3.73
CA ASN A 130 6.33 0.47 -4.89
C ASN A 130 4.94 -0.04 -4.55
N VAL A 131 4.00 0.17 -5.47
CA VAL A 131 2.60 -0.22 -5.33
C VAL A 131 2.23 -1.15 -6.47
N VAL A 132 1.70 -2.30 -6.10
CA VAL A 132 1.13 -3.27 -7.05
C VAL A 132 -0.36 -3.34 -6.86
#